data_133df455fa7d333d030dae9065e0c7d9
#
_entry.id   133df455fa7d333d030dae9065e0c7d9
#
_cell.length_a   1.000
_cell.length_b   1.000
_cell.length_c   1.000
_cell.angle_alpha   90.00
_cell.angle_beta   90.00
_cell.angle_gamma   90.00
#
_symmetry.space_group_name_H-M   'P 1'
#
loop_
_entity.id
_entity.type
_entity.pdbx_description
1 polymer ?
#
loop_
_entity_poly.entity_id
_entity_poly.type
_entity_poly.pdbx_seq_one_letter_code
_entity_poly.pdbx_strand_id
1 'polypeptide(L)' 'MNGILTMEERISKQELQKLYNVDRKTIEDWVQNHNLPMIQISPYKRFVRKSDLLEWENQHFVVG' A
#
# COMPACT_ATOMS: atom_id res chain seq x y z
N MET A 1 -26.14 -3.67 -4.68
CA MET A 1 -25.71 -3.53 -4.34
C MET A 1 -24.89 -3.63 -4.09
N ASN A 2 -24.87 -3.79 -4.29
CA ASN A 2 -24.16 -3.82 -3.85
C ASN A 2 -23.12 -3.62 -3.86
N GLY A 3 -23.20 -3.76 -4.39
CA GLY A 3 -21.99 -3.80 -4.65
C GLY A 3 -21.24 -2.83 -4.13
N ILE A 4 -21.70 -2.21 -4.12
CA ILE A 4 -21.23 -1.42 -3.53
C ILE A 4 -20.31 -1.63 -2.74
N LEU A 5 -20.52 -2.38 -2.43
CA LEU A 5 -19.75 -2.75 -1.55
C LEU A 5 -18.65 -3.44 -2.02
N THR A 6 -18.06 -3.11 -3.08
CA THR A 6 -16.89 -3.66 -3.44
C THR A 6 -15.87 -3.10 -2.56
N MET A 7 -15.60 -3.73 -1.54
CA MET A 7 -14.49 -3.39 -0.75
C MET A 7 -13.29 -3.84 -1.51
N GLU A 8 -12.54 -2.88 -2.01
CA GLU A 8 -11.28 -3.18 -2.61
C GLU A 8 -10.40 -3.91 -1.62
N GLU A 9 -9.64 -4.81 -2.12
CA GLU A 9 -8.68 -5.54 -1.30
C GLU A 9 -7.67 -4.56 -0.70
N ARG A 10 -7.45 -4.70 0.57
CA ARG A 10 -6.49 -3.86 1.29
C ARG A 10 -5.30 -4.69 1.67
N ILE A 11 -4.15 -4.09 1.56
CA ILE A 11 -2.89 -4.75 1.82
C ILE A 11 -2.26 -4.10 3.05
N SER A 12 -1.96 -4.90 4.05
CA SER A 12 -1.37 -4.38 5.27
C SER A 12 0.11 -4.12 5.09
N LYS A 13 0.68 -3.36 6.02
CA LYS A 13 2.11 -3.08 6.00
C LYS A 13 2.92 -4.37 6.04
N GLN A 14 2.49 -5.34 6.82
CA GLN A 14 3.17 -6.62 6.92
C GLN A 14 3.12 -7.38 5.61
N GLU A 15 1.98 -7.33 4.94
CA GLU A 15 1.84 -7.96 3.65
C GLU A 15 2.72 -7.30 2.60
N LEU A 16 2.88 -5.99 2.68
CA LEU A 16 3.78 -5.27 1.77
C LEU A 16 5.22 -5.71 1.96
N GLN A 17 5.62 -5.93 3.19
CA GLN A 17 6.98 -6.39 3.46
C GLN A 17 7.24 -7.73 2.78
N LYS A 18 6.25 -8.62 2.80
CA LYS A 18 6.39 -9.92 2.15
C LYS A 18 6.32 -9.80 0.64
N LEU A 19 5.41 -8.97 0.16
CA LEU A 19 5.20 -8.81 -1.27
C LEU A 19 6.46 -8.29 -1.97
N TYR A 20 7.12 -7.31 -1.36
CA TYR A 20 8.32 -6.72 -1.93
C TYR A 20 9.60 -7.29 -1.36
N ASN A 21 9.48 -8.18 -0.38
CA ASN A 21 10.63 -8.79 0.29
C ASN A 21 11.56 -7.71 0.87
N VAL A 22 10.98 -6.80 1.62
CA VAL A 22 11.70 -5.71 2.26
C VAL A 22 11.33 -5.66 3.73
N ASP A 23 12.10 -4.92 4.52
CA ASP A 23 11.82 -4.81 5.94
C ASP A 23 10.84 -3.65 6.20
N ARG A 24 10.41 -3.55 7.46
CA ARG A 24 9.46 -2.53 7.87
C ARG A 24 10.00 -1.12 7.63
N LYS A 25 11.28 -0.95 7.87
CA LYS A 25 11.90 0.35 7.74
C LYS A 25 11.85 0.86 6.32
N THR A 26 12.03 -0.03 5.36
CA THR A 26 11.94 0.31 3.95
C THR A 26 10.53 0.77 3.59
N ILE A 27 9.52 0.05 4.11
CA ILE A 27 8.13 0.46 3.86
C ILE A 27 7.86 1.84 4.46
N GLU A 28 8.36 2.11 5.65
CA GLU A 28 8.17 3.42 6.27
C GLU A 28 8.86 4.52 5.47
N ASP A 29 10.02 4.24 4.93
CA ASP A 29 10.69 5.19 4.06
C ASP A 29 9.85 5.51 2.83
N TRP A 30 9.24 4.48 2.24
CA TRP A 30 8.37 4.69 1.08
C TRP A 30 7.17 5.56 1.42
N VAL A 31 6.60 5.37 2.61
CA VAL A 31 5.46 6.19 3.05
C VAL A 31 5.89 7.65 3.22
N GLN A 32 7.05 7.86 3.83
CA GLN A 32 7.49 9.22 4.15
C GLN A 32 8.11 9.95 2.97
N ASN A 33 8.88 9.24 2.16
CA ASN A 33 9.69 9.88 1.14
C ASN A 33 9.24 9.60 -0.29
N HIS A 34 8.39 8.60 -0.48
CA HIS A 34 7.97 8.22 -1.83
C HIS A 34 6.46 8.24 -2.00
N ASN A 35 5.75 8.84 -1.06
CA ASN A 35 4.31 9.04 -1.14
C ASN A 35 3.48 7.76 -1.30
N LEU A 36 3.95 6.68 -0.70
CA LEU A 36 3.16 5.44 -0.69
C LEU A 36 1.81 5.72 -0.02
N PRO A 37 0.68 5.49 -0.71
CA PRO A 37 -0.63 5.92 -0.22
C PRO A 37 -1.24 5.01 0.83
N MET A 38 -0.65 4.99 2.01
CA MET A 38 -1.18 4.18 3.11
C MET A 38 -2.32 4.91 3.80
N ILE A 39 -3.37 4.16 4.13
CA ILE A 39 -4.48 4.68 4.90
C ILE A 39 -4.27 4.25 6.35
N GLN A 40 -4.26 5.22 7.25
CA GLN A 40 -4.12 4.91 8.66
C GLN A 40 -5.52 4.79 9.26
N ILE A 41 -5.89 3.59 9.64
CA ILE A 41 -7.21 3.33 10.22
C ILE A 41 -7.16 3.52 11.72
N SER A 42 -6.04 3.17 12.32
CA SER A 42 -5.83 3.39 13.76
C SER A 42 -4.33 3.58 13.96
N PRO A 43 -3.90 3.95 15.17
CA PRO A 43 -2.47 4.15 15.43
C PRO A 43 -1.59 2.97 15.03
N TYR A 44 -2.17 1.77 15.05
CA TYR A 44 -1.40 0.58 14.77
C TYR A 44 -1.79 -0.14 13.50
N LYS A 45 -2.79 0.36 12.77
CA LYS A 45 -3.26 -0.33 11.58
C LYS A 45 -3.20 0.58 10.37
N ARG A 46 -2.36 0.21 9.42
CA ARG A 46 -2.22 0.92 8.17
C ARG A 46 -2.39 -0.05 7.03
N PHE A 47 -3.11 0.38 6.03
CA PHE A 47 -3.38 -0.43 4.84
C PHE A 47 -3.24 0.42 3.60
N VAL A 48 -2.98 -0.22 2.49
CA VAL A 48 -3.03 0.46 1.20
C VAL A 48 -4.05 -0.28 0.35
N ARG A 49 -4.83 0.46 -0.41
CA ARG A 49 -5.77 -0.16 -1.34
C ARG A 49 -5.00 -0.72 -2.52
N LYS A 50 -5.44 -1.85 -3.01
CA LYS A 50 -4.74 -2.50 -4.12
C LYS A 50 -4.63 -1.58 -5.34
N SER A 51 -5.71 -0.89 -5.69
CA SER A 51 -5.68 0.02 -6.84
C SER A 51 -4.71 1.18 -6.62
N ASP A 52 -4.68 1.72 -5.41
CA ASP A 52 -3.77 2.81 -5.09
C ASP A 52 -2.32 2.33 -5.15
N LEU A 53 -2.07 1.11 -4.71
CA LEU A 53 -0.74 0.55 -4.76
C LEU A 53 -0.27 0.35 -6.21
N LEU A 54 -1.13 -0.15 -7.06
CA LEU A 54 -0.79 -0.36 -8.46
C LEU A 54 -0.52 0.96 -9.16
N GLU A 55 -1.31 1.98 -8.85
CA GLU A 55 -1.09 3.30 -9.43
C GLU A 55 0.22 3.90 -8.93
N TRP A 56 0.51 3.72 -7.65
CA TRP A 56 1.77 4.20 -7.08
C TRP A 56 2.97 3.52 -7.73
N GLU A 57 2.87 2.22 -7.97
CA GLU A 57 3.94 1.50 -8.66
C GLU A 57 4.17 2.07 -10.06
N ASN A 58 3.09 2.36 -10.77
CA ASN A 58 3.21 2.90 -12.12
C ASN A 58 3.86 4.26 -12.15
N GLN A 59 3.71 5.03 -11.08
CA GLN A 59 4.27 6.37 -11.01
C GLN A 59 5.73 6.37 -10.56
N HIS A 60 6.11 5.42 -9.73
CA HIS A 60 7.42 5.46 -9.08
C HIS A 60 8.39 4.40 -9.56
N PHE A 61 7.90 3.34 -10.18
CA PHE A 61 8.78 2.31 -10.69
C PHE A 61 8.58 2.18 -12.18
N VAL A 62 9.67 2.33 -12.90
CA VAL A 62 9.60 2.23 -14.34
C VAL A 62 9.64 0.76 -14.68
N VAL A 63 8.57 0.31 -15.31
CA VAL A 63 8.52 -1.05 -15.76
C VAL A 63 8.88 -0.96 -17.22
N GLY A 64 10.02 -1.24 -17.47
CA GLY A 64 10.48 -1.05 -18.79
C GLY A 64 10.45 -2.18 -19.67
#